data_6e109190379fe919e8a0330315d0a5ef
#
_entry.id   6e109190379fe919e8a0330315d0a5ef
#
_cell.length_a   1.000
_cell.length_b   1.000
_cell.length_c   1.000
_cell.angle_alpha   90.00
_cell.angle_beta   90.00
_cell.angle_gamma   90.00
#
_symmetry.space_group_name_H-M   'P 1'
#
loop_
_entity.id
_entity.type
_entity.pdbx_description
1 polymer ?
#
loop_
_entity_poly.entity_id
_entity_poly.type
_entity_poly.pdbx_seq_one_letter_code
_entity_poly.pdbx_strand_id
1 'polypeptide(L)'
;MPTFLIMSRHSPENCPMFNEKTRKTYFEYAAKLPEIMQKHGVKLIGSWTAPTEHFNLAIFEGPNSDVVNKVLMEPEVMALSAFETYEIKRVLGMEESAEFLQQAK
;
A
#
# COMPACT_ATOMS: atom_id res chain seq x y z
N MET A 1 7.92 0.96 14.82
CA MET A 1 7.58 -0.17 13.93
C MET A 1 8.24 0.02 12.57
N PRO A 2 8.59 -1.08 11.89
CA PRO A 2 9.10 -0.98 10.51
C PRO A 2 8.17 -0.25 9.55
N THR A 3 8.76 0.39 8.58
CA THR A 3 8.04 1.16 7.56
C THR A 3 8.11 0.43 6.21
N PHE A 4 6.99 0.39 5.52
CA PHE A 4 6.85 -0.28 4.24
C PHE A 4 6.28 0.67 3.20
N LEU A 5 6.90 0.64 2.03
CA LEU A 5 6.45 1.38 0.86
C LEU A 5 5.71 0.42 -0.06
N ILE A 6 4.49 0.78 -0.42
CA ILE A 6 3.69 -0.02 -1.34
C ILE A 6 3.41 0.83 -2.57
N MET A 7 3.83 0.34 -3.72
CA MET A 7 3.60 0.98 -5.00
C MET A 7 2.65 0.11 -5.81
N SER A 8 1.65 0.72 -6.43
CA SER A 8 0.71 0.00 -7.27
C SER A 8 0.51 0.72 -8.58
N ARG A 9 0.21 -0.07 -9.61
CA ARG A 9 -0.07 0.44 -10.96
C ARG A 9 -1.27 -0.29 -11.53
N HIS A 10 -2.05 0.42 -12.34
CA HIS A 10 -3.15 -0.15 -13.11
C HIS A 10 -3.01 0.29 -14.57
N SER A 11 -3.60 -0.47 -15.48
CA SER A 11 -3.62 -0.11 -16.89
C SER A 11 -4.55 1.08 -17.15
N PRO A 12 -4.35 1.83 -18.24
CA PRO A 12 -5.22 2.98 -18.55
C PRO A 12 -6.69 2.61 -18.64
N GLU A 13 -7.04 1.48 -19.24
CA GLU A 13 -8.44 1.06 -19.38
C GLU A 13 -9.09 0.68 -18.07
N ASN A 14 -8.31 0.38 -17.04
CA ASN A 14 -8.79 0.05 -15.70
C ASN A 14 -8.67 1.22 -14.73
N CYS A 15 -8.35 2.41 -15.21
CA CYS A 15 -8.21 3.59 -14.36
C CYS A 15 -9.56 3.94 -13.71
N PRO A 16 -9.61 4.06 -12.38
CA PRO A 16 -10.87 4.42 -11.69
C PRO A 16 -11.47 5.75 -12.13
N MET A 17 -10.68 6.65 -12.71
CA MET A 17 -11.18 7.91 -13.26
C MET A 17 -12.17 7.68 -14.40
N PHE A 18 -11.96 6.64 -15.20
CA PHE A 18 -12.71 6.41 -16.44
C PHE A 18 -13.44 5.08 -16.47
N ASN A 19 -13.22 4.23 -15.47
CA ASN A 19 -13.82 2.89 -15.40
C ASN A 19 -14.70 2.82 -14.15
N GLU A 20 -16.01 2.73 -14.36
CA GLU A 20 -16.98 2.71 -13.28
C GLU A 20 -16.83 1.50 -12.36
N LYS A 21 -16.52 0.33 -12.92
CA LYS A 21 -16.37 -0.91 -12.17
C LYS A 21 -15.16 -0.85 -11.23
N THR A 22 -14.01 -0.42 -11.72
CA THR A 22 -12.80 -0.30 -10.89
C THR A 22 -12.94 0.81 -9.86
N ARG A 23 -13.65 1.90 -10.20
CA ARG A 23 -13.95 2.99 -9.26
C ARG A 23 -14.77 2.49 -8.09
N LYS A 24 -15.78 1.65 -8.34
CA LYS A 24 -16.61 1.06 -7.29
C LYS A 24 -15.76 0.19 -6.37
N THR A 25 -14.90 -0.65 -6.95
CA THR A 25 -13.97 -1.49 -6.18
C THR A 25 -13.05 -0.65 -5.32
N TYR A 26 -12.53 0.44 -5.85
CA TYR A 26 -11.66 1.36 -5.12
C TYR A 26 -12.39 2.00 -3.93
N PHE A 27 -13.63 2.44 -4.12
CA PHE A 27 -14.41 3.02 -3.02
C PHE A 27 -14.71 2.02 -1.92
N GLU A 28 -15.00 0.76 -2.28
CA GLU A 28 -15.21 -0.30 -1.30
C GLU A 28 -13.94 -0.56 -0.48
N TYR A 29 -12.80 -0.59 -1.15
CA TYR A 29 -11.50 -0.70 -0.51
C TYR A 29 -11.25 0.47 0.45
N ALA A 30 -11.43 1.70 -0.03
CA ALA A 30 -11.17 2.90 0.77
C ALA A 30 -12.06 2.94 2.03
N ALA A 31 -13.31 2.52 1.91
CA ALA A 31 -14.24 2.50 3.04
C ALA A 31 -13.84 1.48 4.11
N LYS A 32 -13.25 0.35 3.71
CA LYS A 32 -12.89 -0.75 4.63
C LYS A 32 -11.47 -0.64 5.18
N LEU A 33 -10.62 0.10 4.52
CA LEU A 33 -9.19 0.13 4.87
C LEU A 33 -8.91 0.51 6.33
N PRO A 34 -9.54 1.53 6.93
CA PRO A 34 -9.28 1.87 8.33
C PRO A 34 -9.55 0.71 9.28
N GLU A 35 -10.65 -0.01 9.08
CA GLU A 35 -11.01 -1.17 9.89
C GLU A 35 -10.01 -2.31 9.72
N ILE A 36 -9.61 -2.58 8.48
CA ILE A 36 -8.63 -3.62 8.15
C ILE A 36 -7.29 -3.31 8.81
N MET A 37 -6.83 -2.08 8.72
CA MET A 37 -5.57 -1.66 9.34
C MET A 37 -5.59 -1.79 10.85
N GLN A 38 -6.70 -1.40 11.47
CA GLN A 38 -6.87 -1.53 12.92
C GLN A 38 -6.82 -3.01 13.33
N LYS A 39 -7.51 -3.87 12.59
CA LYS A 39 -7.54 -5.31 12.84
C LYS A 39 -6.14 -5.92 12.85
N HIS A 40 -5.27 -5.49 11.96
CA HIS A 40 -3.92 -6.04 11.81
C HIS A 40 -2.83 -5.25 12.53
N GLY A 41 -3.19 -4.17 13.22
CA GLY A 41 -2.22 -3.35 13.93
C GLY A 41 -1.25 -2.61 13.01
N VAL A 42 -1.73 -2.21 11.83
CA VAL A 42 -0.96 -1.48 10.82
C VAL A 42 -1.44 -0.04 10.78
N LYS A 43 -0.52 0.90 10.60
CA LYS A 43 -0.83 2.32 10.52
C LYS A 43 -0.51 2.85 9.13
N LEU A 44 -1.45 3.55 8.52
CA LEU A 44 -1.22 4.26 7.26
C LEU A 44 -0.59 5.62 7.55
N ILE A 45 0.63 5.84 7.06
CA ILE A 45 1.32 7.13 7.19
C ILE A 45 0.79 8.10 6.15
N GLY A 46 0.60 7.63 4.92
CA GLY A 46 0.07 8.45 3.85
C GLY A 46 -0.16 7.64 2.59
N SER A 47 -0.95 8.20 1.69
CA SER A 47 -1.24 7.58 0.40
C SER A 47 -1.39 8.68 -0.64
N TRP A 48 -0.78 8.49 -1.79
CA TRP A 48 -0.76 9.46 -2.88
C TRP A 48 -1.03 8.78 -4.21
N THR A 49 -1.62 9.52 -5.12
CA THR A 49 -1.92 9.06 -6.47
C THR A 49 -1.27 9.98 -7.48
N ALA A 50 -0.62 9.39 -8.48
CA ALA A 50 -0.14 10.09 -9.67
C ALA A 50 -1.07 9.70 -10.83
N PRO A 51 -2.16 10.49 -11.08
CA PRO A 51 -3.23 10.05 -11.98
C PRO A 51 -2.78 9.84 -13.43
N THR A 52 -1.89 10.70 -13.91
CA THR A 52 -1.44 10.62 -15.31
C THR A 52 -0.55 9.41 -15.59
N GLU A 53 0.12 8.89 -14.56
CA GLU A 53 0.99 7.72 -14.65
C GLU A 53 0.30 6.43 -14.22
N HIS A 54 -0.96 6.50 -13.78
CA HIS A 54 -1.73 5.36 -13.29
C HIS A 54 -0.99 4.63 -12.15
N PHE A 55 -0.44 5.42 -11.23
CA PHE A 55 0.45 4.96 -10.17
C PHE A 55 -0.05 5.46 -8.81
N ASN A 56 0.02 4.58 -7.82
CA ASN A 56 -0.31 4.91 -6.43
C ASN A 56 0.86 4.55 -5.54
N LEU A 57 1.02 5.32 -4.47
CA LEU A 57 2.06 5.15 -3.48
C LEU A 57 1.44 5.22 -2.10
N ALA A 58 1.71 4.24 -1.26
CA ALA A 58 1.28 4.27 0.15
C ALA A 58 2.45 3.90 1.05
N ILE A 59 2.48 4.51 2.23
CA ILE A 59 3.49 4.23 3.25
C ILE A 59 2.77 3.74 4.51
N PHE A 60 3.14 2.55 4.97
CA PHE A 60 2.56 1.92 6.16
C PHE A 60 3.63 1.65 7.21
N GLU A 61 3.22 1.69 8.47
CA GLU A 61 4.00 1.11 9.56
C GLU A 61 3.32 -0.15 10.03
N GLY A 62 4.08 -1.22 10.20
CA GLY A 62 3.57 -2.49 10.69
C GLY A 62 4.68 -3.30 11.34
N PRO A 63 4.33 -4.32 12.15
CA PRO A 63 5.33 -5.08 12.89
C PRO A 63 6.30 -5.85 11.98
N ASN A 64 5.84 -6.34 10.85
CA ASN A 64 6.67 -7.07 9.89
C ASN A 64 5.95 -7.15 8.54
N SER A 65 6.66 -7.65 7.52
CA SER A 65 6.10 -7.76 6.17
C SER A 65 4.94 -8.75 6.07
N ASP A 66 4.93 -9.79 6.90
CA ASP A 66 3.84 -10.77 6.90
C ASP A 66 2.52 -10.13 7.29
N VAL A 67 2.54 -9.24 8.29
CA VAL A 67 1.33 -8.54 8.72
C VAL A 67 0.85 -7.58 7.64
N VAL A 68 1.77 -6.87 6.97
CA VAL A 68 1.41 -6.00 5.84
C VAL A 68 0.78 -6.83 4.71
N ASN A 69 1.35 -8.00 4.42
CA ASN A 69 0.78 -8.91 3.43
C ASN A 69 -0.63 -9.37 3.80
N LYS A 70 -0.89 -9.60 5.10
CA LYS A 70 -2.24 -9.95 5.55
C LYS A 70 -3.26 -8.84 5.27
N VAL A 71 -2.85 -7.58 5.40
CA VAL A 71 -3.69 -6.45 5.01
C VAL A 71 -4.03 -6.53 3.52
N LEU A 72 -3.03 -6.80 2.68
CA LEU A 72 -3.22 -6.89 1.23
C LEU A 72 -4.06 -8.11 0.82
N MET A 73 -4.15 -9.12 1.67
CA MET A 73 -4.95 -10.33 1.41
C MET A 73 -6.39 -10.22 1.89
N GLU A 74 -6.78 -9.14 2.55
CA GLU A 74 -8.18 -8.91 2.90
C GLU A 74 -9.00 -8.78 1.62
N PRO A 75 -10.25 -9.31 1.60
CA PRO A 75 -11.04 -9.38 0.35
C PRO A 75 -11.18 -8.06 -0.39
N GLU A 76 -11.45 -6.97 0.33
CA GLU A 76 -11.64 -5.65 -0.28
C GLU A 76 -10.36 -5.10 -0.88
N VAL A 77 -9.21 -5.43 -0.28
CA VAL A 77 -7.90 -5.03 -0.80
C VAL A 77 -7.49 -5.94 -1.95
N MET A 78 -7.68 -7.26 -1.77
CA MET A 78 -7.36 -8.24 -2.80
C MET A 78 -8.15 -8.00 -4.10
N ALA A 79 -9.35 -7.46 -4.00
CA ALA A 79 -10.16 -7.13 -5.17
C ALA A 79 -9.45 -6.14 -6.11
N LEU A 80 -8.58 -5.28 -5.57
CA LEU A 80 -7.79 -4.36 -6.38
C LEU A 80 -6.77 -5.10 -7.25
N SER A 81 -6.29 -6.25 -6.78
CA SER A 81 -5.28 -7.02 -7.51
C SER A 81 -5.80 -7.60 -8.83
N ALA A 82 -7.13 -7.57 -9.04
CA ALA A 82 -7.72 -7.96 -10.32
C ALA A 82 -7.30 -7.01 -11.46
N PHE A 83 -6.91 -5.76 -11.12
CA PHE A 83 -6.51 -4.77 -12.13
C PHE A 83 -5.30 -3.93 -11.72
N GLU A 84 -4.67 -4.24 -10.58
CA GLU A 84 -3.45 -3.55 -10.13
C GLU A 84 -2.33 -4.53 -9.86
N THR A 85 -1.11 -4.09 -10.09
CA THR A 85 0.10 -4.81 -9.68
C THR A 85 0.74 -4.05 -8.52
N TYR A 86 1.34 -4.79 -7.58
CA TYR A 86 1.94 -4.21 -6.37
C TYR A 86 3.43 -4.51 -6.29
N GLU A 87 4.17 -3.56 -5.75
CA GLU A 87 5.52 -3.75 -5.21
C GLU A 87 5.52 -3.30 -3.77
N ILE A 88 6.12 -4.11 -2.90
CA ILE A 88 6.27 -3.80 -1.48
C ILE A 88 7.75 -3.76 -1.16
N LYS A 89 8.19 -2.67 -0.51
CA LYS A 89 9.58 -2.50 -0.09
C LYS A 89 9.64 -2.15 1.38
N ARG A 90 10.47 -2.85 2.12
CA ARG A 90 10.87 -2.42 3.46
C ARG A 90 11.80 -1.23 3.29
N VAL A 91 11.45 -0.09 3.87
CA VAL A 91 12.25 1.13 3.76
C VAL A 91 12.76 1.54 5.13
N LEU A 92 13.92 2.18 5.15
CA LEU A 92 14.53 2.72 6.36
C LEU A 92 14.43 4.24 6.30
N GLY A 93 13.97 4.85 7.39
CA GLY A 93 14.10 6.29 7.55
C GLY A 93 15.56 6.69 7.65
N MET A 94 15.85 7.98 7.52
CA MET A 94 17.23 8.47 7.55
C MET A 94 17.95 8.06 8.84
N GLU A 95 17.27 8.17 9.99
CA GLU A 95 17.85 7.80 11.28
C GLU A 95 18.16 6.31 11.37
N GLU A 96 17.21 5.46 10.94
CA GLU A 96 17.41 4.02 10.88
C GLU A 96 18.58 3.66 9.96
N SER A 97 18.67 4.32 8.81
CA SER A 97 19.77 4.11 7.86
C SER A 97 21.11 4.45 8.47
N ALA A 98 21.17 5.57 9.20
CA ALA A 98 22.40 6.00 9.88
C ALA A 98 22.83 4.96 10.93
N GLU A 99 21.91 4.48 11.73
CA GLU A 99 22.18 3.45 12.73
C GLU A 99 22.70 2.16 12.08
N PHE A 100 22.04 1.75 11.00
CA PHE A 100 22.43 0.56 10.26
C PHE A 100 23.86 0.70 9.71
N LEU A 101 24.20 1.86 9.16
CA LEU A 101 25.53 2.12 8.61
C LEU A 101 26.60 2.19 9.70
N GLN A 102 26.26 2.65 10.90
CA GLN A 102 27.22 2.67 12.02
C GLN A 102 27.61 1.26 12.47
N GLN A 103 26.79 0.27 12.21
CA GLN A 103 27.09 -1.12 12.52
C GLN A 103 27.92 -1.81 11.44
N ALA A 104 28.11 -1.18 10.29
CA ALA A 104 28.90 -1.72 9.19
C ALA A 104 30.39 -1.70 9.55
N LYS A 105 31.11 -2.77 9.15
CA LYS A 105 32.53 -2.93 9.42
C LYS A 105 33.34 -2.87 8.14
#